data_27307bdb40eea5cf6bee9f516cbe94f4
#
_entry.id   27307bdb40eea5cf6bee9f516cbe94f4
#
_cell.length_a   1.000
_cell.length_b   1.000
_cell.length_c   1.000
_cell.angle_alpha   90.00
_cell.angle_beta   90.00
_cell.angle_gamma   90.00
#
_symmetry.space_group_name_H-M   'P 1'
#
loop_
_entity.id
_entity.type
_entity.pdbx_description
1 polymer ?
#
loop_
_entity_poly.entity_id
_entity_poly.type
_entity_poly.pdbx_seq_one_letter_code
_entity_poly.pdbx_strand_id
1 'polypeptide(L)'
;MDKRECFEDFYCLCNIIGEHFDREWKEADEWEKEERLSREKKAIMGYEEETAYYKSRIDDIINSYPEYKNTIVPPWYKTLSEGIFAELYGLSGLEPWAYNRTEDYKHSSSAKLIGDKLYCLIDGRSQLQPQRISKARRQQLKRALLMATPRERIETGFHEVYLHNGIRITIYSGERTKEGEDIMIFRKYLLTELTFEKLAGLGTIPSEAVELFKVMVKIGFNVLFAGQVRSGKTTFM
;
A
#
# COMPACT_ATOMS: atom_id res chain seq x y z
N MET A 1 25.80 -0.97 9.08
CA MET A 1 25.35 0.39 8.83
C MET A 1 23.85 0.32 8.53
N ASP A 2 23.03 0.92 9.35
CA ASP A 2 21.59 0.99 9.08
C ASP A 2 21.39 1.89 7.85
N LYS A 3 20.67 1.41 6.83
CA LYS A 3 20.44 2.17 5.59
C LYS A 3 19.59 3.44 5.80
N ARG A 4 19.10 3.67 7.02
CA ARG A 4 18.44 4.94 7.42
C ARG A 4 19.43 6.06 7.68
N GLU A 5 20.61 5.75 8.23
CA GLU A 5 21.66 6.74 8.49
C GLU A 5 22.09 7.48 7.21
N CYS A 6 21.96 6.83 6.04
CA CYS A 6 22.30 7.45 4.75
C CYS A 6 21.26 8.51 4.27
N PHE A 7 20.07 8.60 4.89
CA PHE A 7 18.97 9.51 4.48
C PHE A 7 18.39 10.29 5.67
N GLU A 8 19.23 10.58 6.67
CA GLU A 8 18.80 11.31 7.88
C GLU A 8 18.16 12.65 7.54
N ASP A 9 18.75 13.42 6.61
CA ASP A 9 18.21 14.72 6.19
C ASP A 9 16.81 14.58 5.58
N PHE A 10 16.56 13.54 4.80
CA PHE A 10 15.23 13.27 4.25
C PHE A 10 14.20 12.98 5.35
N TYR A 11 14.53 12.14 6.32
CA TYR A 11 13.60 11.83 7.41
C TYR A 11 13.44 12.99 8.38
N CYS A 12 14.49 13.80 8.57
CA CYS A 12 14.39 15.05 9.30
C CYS A 12 13.41 16.01 8.63
N LEU A 13 13.52 16.16 7.30
CA LEU A 13 12.61 16.99 6.53
C LEU A 13 11.16 16.45 6.58
N CYS A 14 10.95 15.14 6.54
CA CYS A 14 9.62 14.56 6.74
C CYS A 14 9.02 15.00 8.10
N ASN A 15 9.83 15.00 9.17
CA ASN A 15 9.36 15.43 10.48
C ASN A 15 9.03 16.93 10.50
N ILE A 16 9.88 17.80 9.92
CA ILE A 16 9.65 19.24 9.83
C ILE A 16 8.34 19.54 9.09
N ILE A 17 8.11 18.88 7.94
CA ILE A 17 6.88 19.06 7.17
C ILE A 17 5.67 18.49 7.95
N GLY A 18 5.83 17.36 8.63
CA GLY A 18 4.80 16.82 9.52
C GLY A 18 4.41 17.81 10.62
N GLU A 19 5.38 18.43 11.29
CA GLU A 19 5.15 19.48 12.31
C GLU A 19 4.46 20.73 11.75
N HIS A 20 4.70 21.04 10.46
CA HIS A 20 3.99 22.15 9.80
C HIS A 20 2.50 21.82 9.68
N PHE A 21 2.14 20.63 9.21
CA PHE A 21 0.76 20.18 9.17
C PHE A 21 0.13 20.03 10.56
N ASP A 22 0.90 19.61 11.58
CA ASP A 22 0.41 19.51 12.96
C ASP A 22 0.10 20.88 13.58
N ARG A 23 0.83 21.94 13.22
CA ARG A 23 0.52 23.32 13.63
C ARG A 23 -0.79 23.79 13.03
N GLU A 24 -0.98 23.60 11.73
CA GLU A 24 -2.26 23.90 11.06
C GLU A 24 -3.43 23.16 11.72
N TRP A 25 -3.22 21.89 12.11
CA TRP A 25 -4.23 21.08 12.81
C TRP A 25 -4.63 21.69 14.15
N LYS A 26 -3.67 22.22 14.93
CA LYS A 26 -3.94 22.82 16.24
C LYS A 26 -4.73 24.13 16.13
N GLU A 27 -4.53 24.86 15.05
CA GLU A 27 -5.18 26.14 14.76
C GLU A 27 -6.56 25.98 14.08
N ALA A 28 -6.84 24.83 13.50
CA ALA A 28 -8.08 24.53 12.77
C ALA A 28 -9.29 24.43 13.71
N ASP A 29 -10.46 24.81 13.20
CA ASP A 29 -11.74 24.59 13.87
C ASP A 29 -12.20 23.11 13.79
N GLU A 30 -13.31 22.75 14.46
CA GLU A 30 -13.77 21.35 14.51
C GLU A 30 -14.21 20.83 13.13
N TRP A 31 -14.78 21.68 12.28
CA TRP A 31 -15.21 21.30 10.94
C TRP A 31 -14.00 21.03 10.04
N GLU A 32 -13.00 21.91 10.06
CA GLU A 32 -11.74 21.74 9.33
C GLU A 32 -10.98 20.48 9.78
N LYS A 33 -11.01 20.15 11.07
CA LYS A 33 -10.44 18.92 11.61
C LYS A 33 -11.14 17.67 11.09
N GLU A 34 -12.48 17.67 11.05
CA GLU A 34 -13.26 16.55 10.49
C GLU A 34 -12.97 16.35 9.00
N GLU A 35 -12.96 17.44 8.23
CA GLU A 35 -12.63 17.39 6.80
C GLU A 35 -11.22 16.83 6.57
N ARG A 36 -10.23 17.34 7.29
CA ARG A 36 -8.85 16.87 7.18
C ARG A 36 -8.71 15.40 7.56
N LEU A 37 -9.33 14.95 8.64
CA LEU A 37 -9.33 13.54 9.03
C LEU A 37 -9.94 12.66 7.96
N SER A 38 -11.02 13.12 7.31
CA SER A 38 -11.62 12.44 6.17
C SER A 38 -10.66 12.33 4.99
N ARG A 39 -9.95 13.42 4.66
CA ARG A 39 -8.94 13.44 3.59
C ARG A 39 -7.76 12.51 3.89
N GLU A 40 -7.24 12.52 5.12
CA GLU A 40 -6.15 11.63 5.54
C GLU A 40 -6.52 10.15 5.41
N LYS A 41 -7.74 9.79 5.82
CA LYS A 41 -8.27 8.43 5.63
C LYS A 41 -8.34 8.02 4.17
N LYS A 42 -8.80 8.90 3.30
CA LYS A 42 -8.87 8.64 1.86
C LYS A 42 -7.47 8.59 1.23
N ALA A 43 -6.54 9.48 1.64
CA ALA A 43 -5.17 9.49 1.15
C ALA A 43 -4.46 8.15 1.41
N ILE A 44 -4.53 7.61 2.64
CA ILE A 44 -3.91 6.32 2.96
C ILE A 44 -4.58 5.14 2.24
N MET A 45 -5.88 5.26 1.93
CA MET A 45 -6.62 4.27 1.15
C MET A 45 -6.29 4.32 -0.34
N GLY A 46 -5.52 5.32 -0.80
CA GLY A 46 -5.03 5.45 -2.16
C GLY A 46 -5.98 6.17 -3.11
N TYR A 47 -6.86 7.05 -2.62
CA TYR A 47 -7.67 7.92 -3.47
C TYR A 47 -6.78 8.98 -4.14
N GLU A 48 -6.89 9.11 -5.45
CA GLU A 48 -5.98 9.94 -6.25
C GLU A 48 -6.11 11.44 -5.95
N GLU A 49 -7.33 11.93 -5.73
CA GLU A 49 -7.60 13.33 -5.44
C GLU A 49 -6.91 13.78 -4.15
N GLU A 50 -7.06 13.02 -3.07
CA GLU A 50 -6.46 13.33 -1.78
C GLU A 50 -4.94 13.14 -1.80
N THR A 51 -4.46 12.16 -2.54
CA THR A 51 -3.02 11.97 -2.77
C THR A 51 -2.41 13.17 -3.50
N ALA A 52 -3.07 13.66 -4.55
CA ALA A 52 -2.63 14.84 -5.30
C ALA A 52 -2.67 16.10 -4.43
N TYR A 53 -3.72 16.28 -3.64
CA TYR A 53 -3.86 17.40 -2.69
C TYR A 53 -2.67 17.48 -1.74
N TYR A 54 -2.34 16.39 -1.02
CA TYR A 54 -1.22 16.40 -0.07
C TYR A 54 0.12 16.59 -0.76
N LYS A 55 0.35 15.99 -1.93
CA LYS A 55 1.59 16.18 -2.70
C LYS A 55 1.75 17.63 -3.13
N SER A 56 0.69 18.29 -3.62
CA SER A 56 0.72 19.71 -3.97
C SER A 56 1.07 20.58 -2.75
N ARG A 57 0.44 20.33 -1.59
CA ARG A 57 0.73 21.06 -0.35
C ARG A 57 2.18 20.89 0.10
N ILE A 58 2.72 19.67 0.00
CA ILE A 58 4.12 19.38 0.30
C ILE A 58 5.04 20.14 -0.66
N ASP A 59 4.74 20.16 -1.96
CA ASP A 59 5.49 20.92 -2.95
C ASP A 59 5.48 22.44 -2.66
N ASP A 60 4.36 22.99 -2.23
CA ASP A 60 4.24 24.41 -1.83
C ASP A 60 5.16 24.73 -0.64
N ILE A 61 5.20 23.86 0.37
CA ILE A 61 6.10 24.01 1.52
C ILE A 61 7.56 23.92 1.08
N ILE A 62 7.93 22.92 0.28
CA ILE A 62 9.30 22.76 -0.24
C ILE A 62 9.72 23.99 -1.06
N ASN A 63 8.81 24.52 -1.87
CA ASN A 63 9.10 25.69 -2.70
C ASN A 63 9.29 26.97 -1.88
N SER A 64 8.66 27.06 -0.72
CA SER A 64 8.81 28.20 0.20
C SER A 64 10.17 28.21 0.94
N TYR A 65 10.87 27.06 0.96
CA TYR A 65 12.17 26.89 1.65
C TYR A 65 13.20 26.30 0.66
N PRO A 66 13.98 27.14 -0.06
CA PRO A 66 14.91 26.69 -1.09
C PRO A 66 15.95 25.67 -0.62
N GLU A 67 16.32 25.69 0.64
CA GLU A 67 17.26 24.76 1.29
C GLU A 67 16.77 23.30 1.24
N TYR A 68 15.47 23.07 1.21
CA TYR A 68 14.90 21.71 1.18
C TYR A 68 15.02 21.04 -0.20
N LYS A 69 15.15 21.82 -1.28
CA LYS A 69 15.20 21.31 -2.66
C LYS A 69 16.39 20.38 -2.94
N ASN A 70 17.46 20.52 -2.18
CA ASN A 70 18.68 19.74 -2.36
C ASN A 70 18.73 18.48 -1.48
N THR A 71 17.66 18.18 -0.74
CA THR A 71 17.60 16.99 0.10
C THR A 71 17.67 15.73 -0.75
N ILE A 72 18.60 14.82 -0.39
CA ILE A 72 18.78 13.54 -1.09
C ILE A 72 17.62 12.62 -0.78
N VAL A 73 16.87 12.27 -1.82
CA VAL A 73 15.71 11.38 -1.72
C VAL A 73 16.15 9.92 -1.71
N PRO A 74 15.60 9.06 -0.84
CA PRO A 74 15.83 7.62 -0.93
C PRO A 74 15.50 7.07 -2.34
N PRO A 75 16.34 6.18 -2.91
CA PRO A 75 16.27 5.79 -4.32
C PRO A 75 15.00 5.03 -4.73
N TRP A 76 14.19 4.62 -3.78
CA TRP A 76 12.89 3.99 -4.03
C TRP A 76 11.74 5.00 -4.24
N TYR A 77 11.96 6.29 -4.00
CA TYR A 77 11.02 7.36 -4.35
C TYR A 77 11.50 8.10 -5.60
N LYS A 78 10.56 8.59 -6.42
CA LYS A 78 10.90 9.32 -7.65
C LYS A 78 11.18 10.79 -7.40
N THR A 79 10.42 11.39 -6.48
CA THR A 79 10.51 12.82 -6.15
C THR A 79 10.52 13.00 -4.64
N LEU A 80 10.95 14.17 -4.20
CA LEU A 80 10.98 14.54 -2.79
C LEU A 80 9.56 14.56 -2.19
N SER A 81 8.62 15.19 -2.88
CA SER A 81 7.22 15.26 -2.43
C SER A 81 6.54 13.89 -2.38
N GLU A 82 6.84 13.01 -3.35
CA GLU A 82 6.35 11.64 -3.34
C GLU A 82 6.84 10.88 -2.09
N GLY A 83 8.13 11.01 -1.79
CA GLY A 83 8.73 10.35 -0.63
C GLY A 83 8.16 10.88 0.69
N ILE A 84 8.04 12.19 0.84
CA ILE A 84 7.47 12.83 2.04
C ILE A 84 6.00 12.45 2.20
N PHE A 85 5.20 12.50 1.12
CA PHE A 85 3.82 12.03 1.15
C PHE A 85 3.73 10.58 1.63
N ALA A 86 4.53 9.69 1.05
CA ALA A 86 4.55 8.28 1.42
C ALA A 86 4.84 8.08 2.92
N GLU A 87 5.81 8.83 3.47
CA GLU A 87 6.20 8.72 4.88
C GLU A 87 5.19 9.36 5.84
N LEU A 88 4.45 10.39 5.44
CA LEU A 88 3.47 11.06 6.31
C LEU A 88 2.06 10.49 6.17
N TYR A 89 1.55 10.38 4.96
CA TYR A 89 0.14 10.09 4.66
C TYR A 89 -0.10 8.81 3.85
N GLY A 90 0.96 8.27 3.21
CA GLY A 90 0.88 7.08 2.38
C GLY A 90 1.33 5.80 3.10
N LEU A 91 1.77 4.82 2.31
CA LEU A 91 2.18 3.50 2.78
C LEU A 91 3.67 3.41 3.15
N SER A 92 4.37 4.56 3.36
CA SER A 92 5.80 4.62 3.67
C SER A 92 6.65 3.86 2.62
N GLY A 93 7.74 3.21 3.00
CA GLY A 93 8.60 2.45 2.09
C GLY A 93 7.89 1.36 1.27
N LEU A 94 6.62 1.07 1.52
CA LEU A 94 5.80 0.14 0.76
C LEU A 94 5.13 0.78 -0.48
N GLU A 95 5.06 2.10 -0.52
CA GLU A 95 4.42 2.87 -1.60
C GLU A 95 4.91 2.46 -3.00
N PRO A 96 6.23 2.30 -3.25
CA PRO A 96 6.73 1.90 -4.56
C PRO A 96 6.23 0.54 -5.03
N TRP A 97 6.07 -0.42 -4.12
CA TRP A 97 5.50 -1.73 -4.44
C TRP A 97 4.00 -1.63 -4.71
N ALA A 98 3.26 -0.87 -3.89
CA ALA A 98 1.81 -0.74 -4.01
C ALA A 98 1.39 -0.14 -5.37
N TYR A 99 2.19 0.78 -5.89
CA TYR A 99 1.91 1.51 -7.14
C TYR A 99 2.80 1.08 -8.33
N ASN A 100 3.39 -0.12 -8.28
CA ASN A 100 4.12 -0.71 -9.42
C ASN A 100 5.24 0.17 -9.98
N ARG A 101 6.05 0.80 -9.11
CA ARG A 101 7.06 1.79 -9.50
C ARG A 101 8.27 1.21 -10.25
N THR A 102 8.50 -0.09 -10.15
CA THR A 102 9.55 -0.82 -10.87
C THR A 102 8.97 -2.02 -11.61
N GLU A 103 9.66 -2.56 -12.59
CA GLU A 103 9.24 -3.77 -13.30
C GLU A 103 9.08 -4.96 -12.35
N ASP A 104 10.01 -5.15 -11.42
CA ASP A 104 9.92 -6.22 -10.42
C ASP A 104 8.65 -6.13 -9.59
N TYR A 105 8.21 -4.91 -9.25
CA TYR A 105 7.00 -4.70 -8.47
C TYR A 105 5.71 -4.89 -9.28
N LYS A 106 5.75 -4.70 -10.61
CA LYS A 106 4.60 -5.00 -11.47
C LYS A 106 4.22 -6.47 -11.44
N HIS A 107 5.21 -7.35 -11.31
CA HIS A 107 5.02 -8.80 -11.26
C HIS A 107 4.96 -9.37 -9.84
N SER A 108 5.09 -8.52 -8.82
CA SER A 108 5.06 -8.90 -7.42
C SER A 108 3.62 -8.86 -6.86
N SER A 109 3.03 -10.01 -6.62
CA SER A 109 1.65 -10.12 -6.09
C SER A 109 1.55 -9.97 -4.57
N SER A 110 2.67 -9.98 -3.84
CA SER A 110 2.67 -9.94 -2.37
C SER A 110 3.87 -9.20 -1.82
N ALA A 111 3.63 -8.39 -0.79
CA ALA A 111 4.66 -7.82 0.07
C ALA A 111 4.35 -8.13 1.54
N LYS A 112 5.37 -8.18 2.38
CA LYS A 112 5.26 -8.44 3.82
C LYS A 112 6.11 -7.45 4.57
N LEU A 113 5.52 -6.81 5.56
CA LEU A 113 6.23 -6.04 6.56
C LEU A 113 6.29 -6.86 7.83
N ILE A 114 7.48 -7.24 8.26
CA ILE A 114 7.74 -8.03 9.48
C ILE A 114 8.72 -7.24 10.34
N GLY A 115 8.27 -6.75 11.48
CA GLY A 115 9.04 -5.77 12.22
C GLY A 115 9.35 -4.57 11.30
N ASP A 116 10.59 -4.09 11.26
CA ASP A 116 11.03 -2.98 10.42
C ASP A 116 11.35 -3.36 8.95
N LYS A 117 11.32 -4.66 8.62
CA LYS A 117 11.81 -5.22 7.35
C LYS A 117 10.68 -5.43 6.35
N LEU A 118 10.89 -4.92 5.13
CA LEU A 118 10.01 -5.14 3.99
C LEU A 118 10.53 -6.28 3.12
N TYR A 119 9.65 -7.22 2.79
CA TYR A 119 9.91 -8.32 1.87
C TYR A 119 8.90 -8.26 0.72
N CYS A 120 9.38 -8.35 -0.52
CA CYS A 120 8.52 -8.47 -1.70
C CYS A 120 8.68 -9.84 -2.36
N LEU A 121 7.61 -10.36 -2.92
CA LEU A 121 7.63 -11.60 -3.70
C LEU A 121 8.10 -11.27 -5.11
N ILE A 122 9.37 -11.55 -5.44
CA ILE A 122 9.98 -11.31 -6.75
C ILE A 122 10.44 -12.66 -7.29
N ASP A 123 10.07 -13.00 -8.51
CA ASP A 123 10.40 -14.29 -9.17
C ASP A 123 10.06 -15.51 -8.31
N GLY A 124 8.88 -15.46 -7.66
CA GLY A 124 8.40 -16.53 -6.81
C GLY A 124 9.13 -16.66 -5.46
N ARG A 125 10.09 -15.79 -5.15
CA ARG A 125 10.87 -15.81 -3.89
C ARG A 125 10.62 -14.56 -3.07
N SER A 126 10.59 -14.71 -1.74
CA SER A 126 10.48 -13.59 -0.82
C SER A 126 11.86 -12.92 -0.68
N GLN A 127 11.99 -11.71 -1.20
CA GLN A 127 13.25 -10.95 -1.21
C GLN A 127 13.18 -9.78 -0.24
N LEU A 128 14.18 -9.64 0.63
CA LEU A 128 14.32 -8.50 1.54
C LEU A 128 14.63 -7.24 0.74
N GLN A 129 13.83 -6.21 0.96
CA GLN A 129 14.00 -4.91 0.33
C GLN A 129 14.88 -3.98 1.18
N PRO A 130 15.49 -2.94 0.56
CA PRO A 130 16.33 -1.98 1.29
C PRO A 130 15.56 -1.09 2.27
N GLN A 131 14.27 -0.88 2.05
CA GLN A 131 13.42 -0.02 2.88
C GLN A 131 13.31 -0.56 4.31
N ARG A 132 13.29 0.37 5.28
CA ARG A 132 13.05 0.08 6.69
C ARG A 132 11.98 1.02 7.21
N ILE A 133 10.98 0.46 7.91
CA ILE A 133 9.88 1.24 8.47
C ILE A 133 9.98 1.22 9.99
N SER A 134 10.12 2.40 10.61
CA SER A 134 10.28 2.50 12.07
C SER A 134 9.08 1.95 12.83
N LYS A 135 9.28 1.56 14.09
CA LYS A 135 8.21 1.10 14.97
C LYS A 135 7.10 2.15 15.10
N ALA A 136 7.46 3.41 15.28
CA ALA A 136 6.51 4.51 15.38
C ALA A 136 5.67 4.63 14.10
N ARG A 137 6.33 4.61 12.92
CA ARG A 137 5.63 4.71 11.63
C ARG A 137 4.73 3.50 11.37
N ARG A 138 5.15 2.28 11.72
CA ARG A 138 4.30 1.08 11.60
C ARG A 138 3.03 1.19 12.45
N GLN A 139 3.15 1.71 13.67
CA GLN A 139 2.00 1.91 14.55
C GLN A 139 1.04 2.96 14.01
N GLN A 140 1.56 4.07 13.46
CA GLN A 140 0.75 5.09 12.79
C GLN A 140 0.04 4.50 11.57
N LEU A 141 0.77 3.78 10.70
CA LEU A 141 0.22 3.12 9.52
C LEU A 141 -0.91 2.16 9.90
N LYS A 142 -0.69 1.29 10.89
CA LYS A 142 -1.73 0.38 11.39
C LYS A 142 -2.96 1.14 11.86
N ARG A 143 -2.81 2.17 12.68
CA ARG A 143 -3.92 2.98 13.19
C ARG A 143 -4.69 3.65 12.04
N ALA A 144 -3.97 4.27 11.10
CA ALA A 144 -4.59 4.96 9.98
C ALA A 144 -5.40 4.01 9.08
N LEU A 145 -4.87 2.82 8.78
CA LEU A 145 -5.58 1.79 8.01
C LEU A 145 -6.84 1.29 8.73
N LEU A 146 -6.76 1.03 10.04
CA LEU A 146 -7.90 0.60 10.82
C LEU A 146 -8.96 1.70 10.97
N MET A 147 -8.56 2.95 11.20
CA MET A 147 -9.49 4.09 11.26
C MET A 147 -10.17 4.38 9.92
N ALA A 148 -9.52 4.06 8.80
CA ALA A 148 -10.11 4.18 7.47
C ALA A 148 -11.08 3.03 7.14
N THR A 149 -11.13 1.97 7.98
CA THR A 149 -11.95 0.78 7.75
C THR A 149 -12.99 0.65 8.87
N PRO A 150 -14.24 1.14 8.70
CA PRO A 150 -15.22 1.27 9.80
C PRO A 150 -15.65 -0.03 10.48
N ARG A 151 -15.41 -1.19 9.84
CA ARG A 151 -15.77 -2.51 10.36
C ARG A 151 -14.71 -3.15 11.25
N GLU A 152 -13.50 -2.61 11.26
CA GLU A 152 -12.39 -3.16 12.03
C GLU A 152 -12.30 -2.52 13.41
N ARG A 153 -12.09 -3.36 14.43
CA ARG A 153 -11.89 -2.90 15.82
C ARG A 153 -10.39 -2.88 16.11
N ILE A 154 -9.88 -1.77 16.63
CA ILE A 154 -8.45 -1.57 16.92
C ILE A 154 -7.89 -2.61 17.91
N GLU A 155 -8.74 -3.18 18.76
CA GLU A 155 -8.34 -4.06 19.88
C GLU A 155 -8.08 -5.52 19.50
N THR A 156 -8.52 -5.95 18.30
CA THR A 156 -8.30 -7.33 17.87
C THR A 156 -6.90 -7.52 17.30
N GLY A 157 -6.28 -8.68 17.55
CA GLY A 157 -4.95 -9.00 17.03
C GLY A 157 -4.90 -9.44 15.56
N PHE A 158 -6.03 -9.41 14.85
CA PHE A 158 -6.18 -9.80 13.45
C PHE A 158 -7.13 -8.85 12.75
N HIS A 159 -6.71 -8.30 11.59
CA HIS A 159 -7.50 -7.38 10.80
C HIS A 159 -7.35 -7.65 9.30
N GLU A 160 -8.41 -7.39 8.55
CA GLU A 160 -8.39 -7.34 7.09
C GLU A 160 -8.85 -5.97 6.60
N VAL A 161 -8.01 -5.33 5.81
CA VAL A 161 -8.23 -3.99 5.24
C VAL A 161 -8.08 -4.09 3.72
N TYR A 162 -8.90 -3.34 2.99
CA TYR A 162 -8.83 -3.25 1.54
C TYR A 162 -8.59 -1.81 1.14
N LEU A 163 -7.52 -1.56 0.38
CA LEU A 163 -7.26 -0.25 -0.22
C LEU A 163 -8.17 -0.02 -1.42
N HIS A 164 -8.33 1.24 -1.80
CA HIS A 164 -9.16 1.63 -2.96
C HIS A 164 -8.70 0.97 -4.27
N ASN A 165 -7.41 0.75 -4.44
CA ASN A 165 -6.82 0.07 -5.60
C ASN A 165 -6.92 -1.47 -5.54
N GLY A 166 -7.69 -2.03 -4.61
CA GLY A 166 -7.91 -3.47 -4.47
C GLY A 166 -6.81 -4.25 -3.74
N ILE A 167 -5.79 -3.57 -3.21
CA ILE A 167 -4.79 -4.23 -2.36
C ILE A 167 -5.46 -4.66 -1.06
N ARG A 168 -5.36 -5.97 -0.75
CA ARG A 168 -5.79 -6.54 0.53
C ARG A 168 -4.63 -6.55 1.50
N ILE A 169 -4.87 -6.08 2.72
CA ILE A 169 -3.91 -6.04 3.81
C ILE A 169 -4.42 -6.91 4.95
N THR A 170 -3.62 -7.89 5.37
CA THR A 170 -3.88 -8.68 6.56
C THR A 170 -2.88 -8.24 7.63
N ILE A 171 -3.38 -7.84 8.79
CA ILE A 171 -2.56 -7.34 9.90
C ILE A 171 -2.65 -8.33 11.06
N TYR A 172 -1.50 -8.79 11.55
CA TYR A 172 -1.36 -9.57 12.79
C TYR A 172 -0.63 -8.71 13.81
N SER A 173 -1.16 -8.64 15.02
CA SER A 173 -0.57 -7.86 16.12
C SER A 173 -0.89 -8.46 17.49
N GLY A 174 -0.29 -7.91 18.55
CA GLY A 174 -0.49 -8.35 19.93
C GLY A 174 -0.05 -9.79 20.15
N GLU A 175 -0.87 -10.59 20.80
CA GLU A 175 -0.56 -11.99 21.16
C GLU A 175 -0.33 -12.93 19.96
N ARG A 176 -0.68 -12.50 18.75
CA ARG A 176 -0.50 -13.27 17.50
C ARG A 176 0.87 -13.08 16.85
N THR A 177 1.70 -12.24 17.42
CA THR A 177 3.04 -11.93 16.93
C THR A 177 4.02 -11.87 18.08
N LYS A 178 5.30 -11.94 17.77
CA LYS A 178 6.34 -11.66 18.75
C LYS A 178 6.20 -10.22 19.26
N GLU A 179 6.49 -10.01 20.53
CA GLU A 179 6.35 -8.69 21.15
C GLU A 179 7.07 -7.59 20.37
N GLY A 180 6.32 -6.55 20.02
CA GLY A 180 6.81 -5.41 19.24
C GLY A 180 7.00 -5.65 17.73
N GLU A 181 6.67 -6.85 17.22
CA GLU A 181 6.78 -7.21 15.81
C GLU A 181 5.40 -7.42 15.18
N ASP A 182 4.69 -6.33 14.85
CA ASP A 182 3.48 -6.45 14.03
C ASP A 182 3.84 -6.98 12.63
N ILE A 183 2.98 -7.83 12.07
CA ILE A 183 3.12 -8.38 10.72
C ILE A 183 1.99 -7.84 9.86
N MET A 184 2.33 -7.21 8.74
CA MET A 184 1.37 -6.78 7.75
C MET A 184 1.66 -7.48 6.42
N ILE A 185 0.66 -8.16 5.86
CA ILE A 185 0.76 -8.88 4.60
C ILE A 185 -0.11 -8.18 3.57
N PHE A 186 0.52 -7.70 2.52
CA PHE A 186 -0.11 -6.99 1.42
C PHE A 186 -0.22 -7.91 0.22
N ARG A 187 -1.38 -7.94 -0.41
CA ARG A 187 -1.65 -8.73 -1.61
C ARG A 187 -2.37 -7.88 -2.64
N LYS A 188 -1.90 -7.93 -3.88
CA LYS A 188 -2.58 -7.32 -5.02
C LYS A 188 -2.82 -8.35 -6.12
N TYR A 189 -3.88 -8.12 -6.88
CA TYR A 189 -4.12 -8.87 -8.11
C TYR A 189 -3.25 -8.29 -9.21
N LEU A 190 -2.50 -9.14 -9.92
CA LEU A 190 -1.64 -8.72 -11.04
C LEU A 190 -2.44 -8.59 -12.34
N LEU A 191 -3.57 -9.28 -12.41
CA LEU A 191 -4.46 -9.31 -13.57
C LEU A 191 -5.79 -8.69 -13.15
N THR A 192 -6.06 -7.47 -13.62
CA THR A 192 -7.25 -6.70 -13.27
C THR A 192 -8.44 -6.95 -14.19
N GLU A 193 -8.16 -7.44 -15.41
CA GLU A 193 -9.19 -7.77 -16.40
C GLU A 193 -8.88 -9.13 -17.02
N LEU A 194 -9.53 -10.18 -16.55
CA LEU A 194 -9.45 -11.51 -17.13
C LEU A 194 -10.73 -11.80 -17.89
N THR A 195 -10.58 -11.95 -19.22
CA THR A 195 -11.61 -12.54 -20.09
C THR A 195 -11.23 -13.96 -20.45
N PHE A 196 -12.19 -14.76 -20.87
CA PHE A 196 -11.91 -16.13 -21.34
C PHE A 196 -10.96 -16.13 -22.54
N GLU A 197 -11.01 -15.11 -23.39
CA GLU A 197 -10.08 -14.93 -24.51
C GLU A 197 -8.65 -14.70 -24.04
N LYS A 198 -8.45 -13.84 -23.01
CA LYS A 198 -7.12 -13.64 -22.39
C LYS A 198 -6.61 -14.94 -21.76
N LEU A 199 -7.47 -15.68 -21.07
CA LEU A 199 -7.12 -16.98 -20.48
C LEU A 199 -6.71 -18.00 -21.53
N ALA A 200 -7.39 -18.03 -22.67
CA ALA A 200 -7.02 -18.86 -23.82
C ALA A 200 -5.68 -18.43 -24.42
N GLY A 201 -5.46 -17.12 -24.60
CA GLY A 201 -4.19 -16.57 -25.08
C GLY A 201 -3.00 -16.87 -24.16
N LEU A 202 -3.25 -16.97 -22.84
CA LEU A 202 -2.25 -17.39 -21.85
C LEU A 202 -2.08 -18.92 -21.75
N GLY A 203 -2.84 -19.70 -22.52
CA GLY A 203 -2.80 -21.15 -22.47
C GLY A 203 -3.42 -21.79 -21.22
N THR A 204 -4.20 -21.01 -20.44
CA THR A 204 -4.87 -21.49 -19.23
C THR A 204 -6.05 -22.38 -19.56
N ILE A 205 -6.75 -22.09 -20.65
CA ILE A 205 -7.85 -22.89 -21.21
C ILE A 205 -7.64 -23.08 -22.71
N PRO A 206 -8.17 -24.15 -23.31
CA PRO A 206 -8.20 -24.30 -24.78
C PRO A 206 -9.06 -23.19 -25.40
N SER A 207 -8.68 -22.70 -26.59
CA SER A 207 -9.43 -21.67 -27.31
C SER A 207 -10.86 -22.10 -27.63
N GLU A 208 -11.05 -23.39 -27.90
CA GLU A 208 -12.36 -24.01 -28.22
C GLU A 208 -13.31 -24.02 -27.01
N ALA A 209 -12.77 -23.94 -25.79
CA ALA A 209 -13.54 -23.92 -24.55
C ALA A 209 -14.12 -22.53 -24.20
N VAL A 210 -13.67 -21.45 -24.85
CA VAL A 210 -14.09 -20.08 -24.55
C VAL A 210 -15.61 -19.94 -24.68
N GLU A 211 -16.19 -20.33 -25.81
CA GLU A 211 -17.64 -20.22 -26.03
C GLU A 211 -18.44 -21.11 -25.09
N LEU A 212 -17.93 -22.32 -24.77
CA LEU A 212 -18.55 -23.19 -23.79
C LEU A 212 -18.65 -22.50 -22.42
N PHE A 213 -17.54 -21.91 -21.90
CA PHE A 213 -17.55 -21.20 -20.61
C PHE A 213 -18.47 -19.99 -20.61
N LYS A 214 -18.52 -19.22 -21.69
CA LYS A 214 -19.46 -18.10 -21.83
C LYS A 214 -20.91 -18.56 -21.74
N VAL A 215 -21.25 -19.63 -22.43
CA VAL A 215 -22.60 -20.21 -22.40
C VAL A 215 -22.93 -20.75 -21.02
N MET A 216 -22.01 -21.46 -20.35
CA MET A 216 -22.20 -21.95 -18.98
C MET A 216 -22.51 -20.79 -18.00
N VAL A 217 -21.77 -19.69 -18.07
CA VAL A 217 -22.02 -18.47 -17.24
C VAL A 217 -23.40 -17.90 -17.58
N LYS A 218 -23.73 -17.75 -18.88
CA LYS A 218 -24.99 -17.14 -19.34
C LYS A 218 -26.23 -17.93 -18.90
N ILE A 219 -26.16 -19.23 -18.83
CA ILE A 219 -27.28 -20.09 -18.41
C ILE A 219 -27.25 -20.44 -16.92
N GLY A 220 -26.29 -19.89 -16.15
CA GLY A 220 -26.24 -19.98 -14.68
C GLY A 220 -25.81 -21.36 -14.16
N PHE A 221 -24.83 -22.01 -14.80
CA PHE A 221 -24.26 -23.26 -14.29
C PHE A 221 -23.60 -23.05 -12.91
N ASN A 222 -23.78 -24.02 -12.02
CA ASN A 222 -22.99 -24.12 -10.80
C ASN A 222 -21.63 -24.75 -11.14
N VAL A 223 -20.55 -23.98 -10.95
CA VAL A 223 -19.18 -24.41 -11.29
C VAL A 223 -18.35 -24.51 -10.01
N LEU A 224 -17.67 -25.64 -9.82
CA LEU A 224 -16.75 -25.85 -8.71
C LEU A 224 -15.29 -25.77 -9.21
N PHE A 225 -14.52 -24.80 -8.72
CA PHE A 225 -13.09 -24.69 -8.99
C PHE A 225 -12.29 -25.38 -7.90
N ALA A 226 -11.62 -26.48 -8.24
CA ALA A 226 -10.75 -27.24 -7.33
C ALA A 226 -9.29 -27.19 -7.79
N GLY A 227 -8.37 -27.16 -6.85
CA GLY A 227 -6.93 -27.15 -7.15
C GLY A 227 -6.10 -26.72 -5.93
N GLN A 228 -4.78 -26.79 -6.08
CA GLN A 228 -3.82 -26.41 -5.03
C GLN A 228 -3.89 -24.94 -4.68
N VAL A 229 -3.30 -24.55 -3.55
CA VAL A 229 -3.12 -23.13 -3.18
C VAL A 229 -2.29 -22.43 -4.26
N ARG A 230 -2.69 -21.21 -4.66
CA ARG A 230 -2.08 -20.40 -5.74
C ARG A 230 -2.22 -20.98 -7.16
N SER A 231 -3.13 -21.90 -7.39
CA SER A 231 -3.41 -22.44 -8.74
C SER A 231 -4.34 -21.56 -9.59
N GLY A 232 -4.62 -20.32 -9.18
CA GLY A 232 -5.45 -19.40 -9.95
C GLY A 232 -6.97 -19.59 -9.83
N LYS A 233 -7.47 -20.41 -8.90
CA LYS A 233 -8.91 -20.67 -8.73
C LYS A 233 -9.75 -19.40 -8.64
N THR A 234 -9.40 -18.49 -7.74
CA THR A 234 -10.11 -17.22 -7.54
C THR A 234 -9.90 -16.25 -8.70
N THR A 235 -8.79 -16.37 -9.41
CA THR A 235 -8.49 -15.56 -10.59
C THR A 235 -9.35 -15.97 -11.78
N PHE A 236 -9.75 -17.24 -11.85
CA PHE A 236 -10.62 -17.78 -12.92
C PHE A 236 -12.10 -17.45 -12.67
N MET A 237 -12.52 -17.24 -11.44
CA MET A 237 -13.89 -16.86 -11.04
C MET A 237 -14.21 -15.40 -11.39
#